data_a3eb1a40ef25b874ec3da2bbd92a14d9
#
_entry.id   a3eb1a40ef25b874ec3da2bbd92a14d9
#
_cell.length_a   1.000
_cell.length_b   1.000
_cell.length_c   1.000
_cell.angle_alpha   90.00
_cell.angle_beta   90.00
_cell.angle_gamma   90.00
#
_symmetry.space_group_name_H-M   'P 1'
#
loop_
_entity.id
_entity.type
_entity.pdbx_description
1 polymer ?
#
loop_
_entity_poly.entity_id
_entity_poly.type
_entity_poly.pdbx_seq_one_letter_code
_entity_poly.pdbx_strand_id
1 'polypeptide(L)'
;MYFCVFCHFYMYNLNMEFTKSLIKGKLIKRYKRFFADVKLNKEIVTAHCPNTGSMKGLLDEGNDVYLQKNDDPKRKLKYGLEIINVNKNLVGVNTHMANKIVNHGLKNNLIKELKDNEKIKAEVFFNK
;
A
#
# COMPACT_ATOMS: atom_id res chain seq x y z
N MET A 1 0.02 -2.80 22.52
CA MET A 1 0.03 -1.34 22.27
C MET A 1 -0.18 -1.14 20.76
N TYR A 2 -1.39 -0.78 20.37
CA TYR A 2 -1.73 -0.52 18.98
C TYR A 2 -1.28 0.89 18.65
N PHE A 3 -0.13 1.05 18.01
CA PHE A 3 0.25 2.33 17.41
C PHE A 3 -0.55 2.51 16.14
N CYS A 4 -1.58 3.33 16.20
CA CYS A 4 -2.22 3.91 15.03
C CYS A 4 -1.19 4.84 14.39
N VAL A 5 -0.46 4.34 13.40
CA VAL A 5 0.40 5.21 12.59
C VAL A 5 -0.55 6.00 11.68
N PHE A 6 -1.04 7.12 12.19
CA PHE A 6 -1.60 8.17 11.36
C PHE A 6 -0.46 8.68 10.47
N CYS A 7 -0.40 8.16 9.26
CA CYS A 7 0.37 8.79 8.21
C CYS A 7 -0.36 10.09 7.84
N HIS A 8 -0.14 11.16 8.64
CA HIS A 8 -0.58 12.50 8.28
C HIS A 8 0.29 12.96 7.11
N PHE A 9 -0.14 12.65 5.90
CA PHE A 9 0.26 13.43 4.75
C PHE A 9 -0.46 14.78 4.85
N TYR A 10 0.17 15.73 5.54
CA TYR A 10 -0.25 17.11 5.56
C TYR A 10 0.08 17.73 4.20
N MET A 11 -0.82 17.57 3.24
CA MET A 11 -0.95 18.50 2.13
C MET A 11 -2.43 18.59 1.77
N TYR A 12 -3.07 19.68 2.18
CA TYR A 12 -4.40 20.12 1.75
C TYR A 12 -5.54 19.10 1.88
N ASN A 13 -6.14 18.93 3.07
CA ASN A 13 -7.41 18.21 3.31
C ASN A 13 -7.61 16.88 2.56
N LEU A 14 -6.53 16.14 2.32
CA LEU A 14 -6.51 14.84 1.67
C LEU A 14 -6.60 13.74 2.72
N ASN A 15 -7.77 13.56 3.30
CA ASN A 15 -8.02 12.42 4.18
C ASN A 15 -8.35 11.18 3.33
N MET A 16 -7.35 10.65 2.62
CA MET A 16 -7.43 9.28 2.12
C MET A 16 -6.88 8.36 3.20
N GLU A 17 -7.79 7.67 3.90
CA GLU A 17 -7.44 6.77 4.99
C GLU A 17 -7.44 5.32 4.52
N PHE A 18 -6.59 4.49 5.13
CA PHE A 18 -6.73 3.06 5.01
C PHE A 18 -8.04 2.61 5.67
N THR A 19 -8.77 1.72 5.01
CA THR A 19 -10.06 1.21 5.50
C THR A 19 -9.94 0.45 6.82
N LYS A 20 -8.73 -0.01 7.15
CA LYS A 20 -8.40 -0.73 8.39
C LYS A 20 -7.04 -0.27 8.92
N SER A 21 -6.86 -0.39 10.21
CA SER A 21 -5.57 -0.12 10.86
C SER A 21 -4.46 -0.99 10.26
N LEU A 22 -3.33 -0.39 9.99
CA LEU A 22 -2.14 -1.10 9.53
C LEU A 22 -1.40 -1.76 10.70
N ILE A 23 -0.91 -2.95 10.46
CA ILE A 23 -0.15 -3.73 11.44
C ILE A 23 1.31 -3.65 11.06
N LYS A 24 2.13 -3.15 11.99
CA LYS A 24 3.57 -3.04 11.80
C LYS A 24 4.27 -4.39 12.04
N GLY A 25 5.21 -4.73 11.16
CA GLY A 25 6.07 -5.90 11.27
C GLY A 25 7.47 -5.63 10.74
N LYS A 26 8.29 -6.67 10.73
CA LYS A 26 9.64 -6.67 10.16
C LYS A 26 9.68 -7.58 8.95
N LEU A 27 10.16 -7.06 7.81
CA LEU A 27 10.36 -7.86 6.61
C LEU A 27 11.45 -8.93 6.86
N ILE A 28 11.15 -10.18 6.52
CA ILE A 28 12.14 -11.26 6.51
C ILE A 28 12.65 -11.43 5.08
N LYS A 29 11.74 -11.71 4.15
CA LYS A 29 12.07 -11.87 2.73
C LYS A 29 10.84 -11.74 1.85
N ARG A 30 11.06 -11.40 0.59
CA ARG A 30 10.06 -11.52 -0.48
C ARG A 30 10.47 -12.64 -1.43
N TYR A 31 9.50 -13.44 -1.88
CA TYR A 31 9.76 -14.52 -2.83
C TYR A 31 8.59 -14.76 -3.77
N LYS A 32 8.84 -15.45 -4.86
CA LYS A 32 7.86 -15.73 -5.92
C LYS A 32 7.05 -14.50 -6.37
N ARG A 33 7.62 -13.30 -6.24
CA ARG A 33 7.03 -11.98 -6.57
C ARG A 33 5.81 -11.58 -5.75
N PHE A 34 5.04 -12.51 -5.20
CA PHE A 34 3.74 -12.27 -4.57
C PHE A 34 3.70 -12.51 -3.07
N PHE A 35 4.76 -13.08 -2.50
CA PHE A 35 4.80 -13.44 -1.09
C PHE A 35 5.87 -12.65 -0.35
N ALA A 36 5.51 -12.17 0.82
CA ALA A 36 6.45 -11.54 1.76
C ALA A 36 6.28 -12.18 3.14
N ASP A 37 7.34 -12.78 3.66
CA ASP A 37 7.37 -13.26 5.02
C ASP A 37 7.71 -12.10 5.94
N VAL A 38 6.88 -11.90 6.95
CA VAL A 38 6.95 -10.77 7.88
C VAL A 38 6.85 -11.28 9.31
N LYS A 39 7.75 -10.83 10.14
CA LYS A 39 7.70 -11.09 11.59
C LYS A 39 6.76 -10.08 12.25
N LEU A 40 5.66 -10.58 12.81
CA LEU A 40 4.72 -9.85 13.65
C LEU A 40 4.92 -10.28 15.10
N ASN A 41 5.46 -9.41 15.95
CA ASN A 41 5.74 -9.72 17.36
C ASN A 41 6.45 -11.08 17.54
N LYS A 42 5.68 -12.14 17.88
CA LYS A 42 6.20 -13.51 18.15
C LYS A 42 5.95 -14.50 17.02
N GLU A 43 5.21 -14.12 15.97
CA GLU A 43 4.85 -15.03 14.86
C GLU A 43 5.39 -14.53 13.52
N ILE A 44 5.57 -15.47 12.59
CA ILE A 44 5.90 -15.16 11.20
C ILE A 44 4.64 -15.42 10.37
N VAL A 45 4.26 -14.41 9.60
CA VAL A 45 3.12 -14.48 8.68
C VAL A 45 3.58 -14.29 7.25
N THR A 46 2.91 -14.94 6.32
CA THR A 46 3.11 -14.67 4.89
C THR A 46 2.04 -13.69 4.42
N ALA A 47 2.46 -12.53 3.94
CA ALA A 47 1.60 -11.52 3.36
C ALA A 47 1.61 -11.61 1.83
N HIS A 48 0.49 -11.25 1.20
CA HIS A 48 0.43 -11.04 -0.23
C HIS A 48 1.11 -9.70 -0.57
N CYS A 49 2.05 -9.72 -1.51
CA CYS A 49 2.70 -8.53 -2.05
C CYS A 49 2.09 -8.23 -3.44
N PRO A 50 1.20 -7.25 -3.58
CA PRO A 50 0.50 -6.96 -4.84
C PRO A 50 1.36 -6.12 -5.80
N ASN A 51 2.65 -6.33 -5.81
CA ASN A 51 3.60 -5.65 -6.67
C ASN A 51 4.52 -6.66 -7.33
N THR A 52 4.45 -6.77 -8.65
CA THR A 52 5.25 -7.71 -9.45
C THR A 52 6.62 -7.16 -9.85
N GLY A 53 6.87 -5.87 -9.61
CA GLY A 53 8.14 -5.21 -9.91
C GLY A 53 9.31 -5.76 -9.11
N SER A 54 10.51 -5.36 -9.48
CA SER A 54 11.75 -5.81 -8.82
C SER A 54 11.86 -5.31 -7.38
N MET A 55 11.25 -4.15 -7.07
CA MET A 55 11.29 -3.48 -5.76
C MET A 55 12.73 -3.32 -5.21
N LYS A 56 13.68 -3.04 -6.12
CA LYS A 56 15.10 -2.85 -5.75
C LYS A 56 15.25 -1.75 -4.69
N GLY A 57 16.08 -2.01 -3.69
CA GLY A 57 16.33 -1.08 -2.59
C GLY A 57 15.24 -1.01 -1.52
N LEU A 58 14.19 -1.84 -1.62
CA LEU A 58 13.11 -1.86 -0.64
C LEU A 58 13.08 -3.14 0.20
N LEU A 59 13.75 -4.21 -0.24
CA LEU A 59 13.55 -5.57 0.26
C LEU A 59 14.58 -6.02 1.28
N ASP A 60 15.31 -5.11 1.90
CA ASP A 60 16.31 -5.47 2.90
C ASP A 60 15.63 -6.09 4.13
N GLU A 61 16.19 -7.20 4.60
CA GLU A 61 15.72 -7.87 5.80
C GLU A 61 15.77 -6.91 7.01
N GLY A 62 14.72 -6.96 7.82
CA GLY A 62 14.59 -6.11 8.99
C GLY A 62 13.94 -4.75 8.73
N ASN A 63 13.66 -4.37 7.47
CA ASN A 63 12.88 -3.18 7.18
C ASN A 63 11.52 -3.23 7.88
N ASP A 64 11.09 -2.09 8.42
CA ASP A 64 9.73 -1.96 8.92
C ASP A 64 8.74 -2.05 7.77
N VAL A 65 7.72 -2.85 7.93
CA VAL A 65 6.63 -2.99 6.95
C VAL A 65 5.28 -2.83 7.63
N TYR A 66 4.30 -2.42 6.83
CA TYR A 66 2.94 -2.22 7.30
C TYR A 66 1.99 -3.07 6.47
N LEU A 67 1.25 -3.93 7.18
CA LEU A 67 0.32 -4.89 6.60
C LEU A 67 -1.12 -4.49 6.88
N GLN A 68 -1.99 -4.73 5.92
CA GLN A 68 -3.44 -4.68 6.13
C GLN A 68 -3.98 -6.08 6.28
N LYS A 69 -4.75 -6.33 7.36
CA LYS A 69 -5.43 -7.61 7.57
C LYS A 69 -6.67 -7.71 6.69
N ASN A 70 -6.83 -8.84 6.03
CA ASN A 70 -8.01 -9.18 5.26
C ASN A 70 -8.85 -10.20 6.00
N ASP A 71 -10.14 -9.91 6.20
CA ASP A 71 -11.05 -10.77 6.93
C ASP A 71 -11.85 -11.72 6.02
N ASP A 72 -11.65 -11.66 4.69
CA ASP A 72 -12.30 -12.56 3.76
C ASP A 72 -11.86 -14.02 4.04
N PRO A 73 -12.78 -14.91 4.44
CA PRO A 73 -12.46 -16.29 4.77
C PRO A 73 -11.96 -17.09 3.56
N LYS A 74 -12.30 -16.67 2.34
CA LYS A 74 -11.87 -17.32 1.09
C LYS A 74 -10.41 -17.06 0.75
N ARG A 75 -9.79 -16.01 1.32
CA ARG A 75 -8.40 -15.69 1.05
C ARG A 75 -7.44 -16.57 1.85
N LYS A 76 -6.53 -17.23 1.16
CA LYS A 76 -5.46 -18.04 1.76
C LYS A 76 -4.49 -17.17 2.58
N LEU A 77 -4.15 -15.98 2.06
CA LEU A 77 -3.27 -15.04 2.75
C LEU A 77 -4.12 -13.96 3.43
N LYS A 78 -4.00 -13.92 4.76
CA LYS A 78 -4.79 -13.01 5.61
C LYS A 78 -4.22 -11.59 5.67
N TYR A 79 -3.01 -11.37 5.16
CA TYR A 79 -2.33 -10.09 5.20
C TYR A 79 -1.94 -9.64 3.80
N GLY A 80 -2.05 -8.33 3.54
CA GLY A 80 -1.52 -7.65 2.36
C GLY A 80 -0.43 -6.67 2.76
N LEU A 81 0.65 -6.64 1.99
CA LEU A 81 1.74 -5.70 2.17
C LEU A 81 1.37 -4.35 1.52
N GLU A 82 1.28 -3.31 2.33
CA GLU A 82 0.86 -1.98 1.89
C GLU A 82 2.04 -1.01 1.76
N ILE A 83 2.90 -0.96 2.78
CA ILE A 83 3.99 0.03 2.88
C ILE A 83 5.26 -0.65 3.37
N ILE A 84 6.40 -0.20 2.86
CA ILE A 84 7.73 -0.53 3.38
C ILE A 84 8.41 0.78 3.82
N ASN A 85 9.03 0.77 4.99
CA ASN A 85 9.83 1.89 5.48
C ASN A 85 11.31 1.62 5.19
N VAL A 86 11.91 2.47 4.37
CA VAL A 86 13.35 2.40 4.04
C VAL A 86 13.99 3.72 4.44
N ASN A 87 14.97 3.67 5.33
CA ASN A 87 15.70 4.86 5.79
C ASN A 87 14.77 6.00 6.23
N LYS A 88 13.74 5.68 7.03
CA LYS A 88 12.70 6.61 7.51
C LYS A 88 11.75 7.14 6.41
N ASN A 89 11.84 6.65 5.19
CA ASN A 89 10.93 6.99 4.11
C ASN A 89 9.88 5.89 3.94
N LEU A 90 8.62 6.27 3.97
CA LEU A 90 7.50 5.35 3.74
C LEU A 90 7.24 5.22 2.24
N VAL A 91 7.31 4.00 1.74
CA VAL A 91 7.09 3.68 0.32
C VAL A 91 5.86 2.79 0.19
N GLY A 92 4.81 3.30 -0.47
CA GLY A 92 3.64 2.50 -0.82
C GLY A 92 3.99 1.46 -1.88
N VAL A 93 3.70 0.20 -1.61
CA VAL A 93 4.05 -0.90 -2.51
C VAL A 93 2.82 -1.63 -3.08
N ASN A 94 1.64 -1.34 -2.59
CA ASN A 94 0.41 -1.89 -3.12
C ASN A 94 -0.02 -1.17 -4.40
N THR A 95 0.27 -1.77 -5.56
CA THR A 95 -0.03 -1.18 -6.88
C THR A 95 -1.53 -0.99 -7.13
N HIS A 96 -2.40 -1.76 -6.47
CA HIS A 96 -3.86 -1.58 -6.58
C HIS A 96 -4.37 -0.27 -5.96
N MET A 97 -3.54 0.37 -5.13
CA MET A 97 -3.89 1.67 -4.54
C MET A 97 -3.68 2.83 -5.49
N ALA A 98 -2.84 2.69 -6.52
CA ALA A 98 -2.50 3.79 -7.44
C ALA A 98 -3.74 4.44 -8.07
N ASN A 99 -4.62 3.65 -8.68
CA ASN A 99 -5.85 4.16 -9.29
C ASN A 99 -6.80 4.82 -8.27
N LYS A 100 -6.86 4.30 -7.05
CA LYS A 100 -7.68 4.88 -5.98
C LYS A 100 -7.15 6.23 -5.55
N ILE A 101 -5.83 6.35 -5.38
CA ILE A 101 -5.16 7.60 -5.00
C ILE A 101 -5.37 8.67 -6.07
N VAL A 102 -5.13 8.33 -7.35
CA VAL A 102 -5.33 9.25 -8.47
C VAL A 102 -6.78 9.68 -8.59
N ASN A 103 -7.73 8.73 -8.52
CA ASN A 103 -9.15 9.04 -8.58
C ASN A 103 -9.60 9.97 -7.44
N HIS A 104 -9.09 9.74 -6.23
CA HIS A 104 -9.33 10.63 -5.10
C HIS A 104 -8.77 12.04 -5.35
N GLY A 105 -7.54 12.13 -5.85
CA GLY A 105 -6.89 13.39 -6.21
C GLY A 105 -7.67 14.18 -7.26
N LEU A 106 -8.14 13.51 -8.31
CA LEU A 106 -8.94 14.13 -9.38
C LEU A 106 -10.30 14.61 -8.88
N LYS A 107 -11.03 13.76 -8.14
CA LYS A 107 -12.36 14.14 -7.59
C LYS A 107 -12.34 15.31 -6.63
N ASN A 108 -11.22 15.51 -5.94
CA ASN A 108 -11.05 16.60 -4.99
C ASN A 108 -10.25 17.78 -5.55
N ASN A 109 -10.04 17.84 -6.86
CA ASN A 109 -9.33 18.91 -7.56
C ASN A 109 -7.92 19.21 -7.00
N LEU A 110 -7.22 18.17 -6.55
CA LEU A 110 -5.91 18.29 -5.93
C LEU A 110 -4.78 18.35 -6.95
N ILE A 111 -5.03 17.89 -8.17
CA ILE A 111 -4.11 17.97 -9.30
C ILE A 111 -4.48 19.22 -10.09
N LYS A 112 -3.72 20.29 -9.86
CA LYS A 112 -4.04 21.64 -10.41
C LYS A 112 -4.16 21.67 -11.93
N GLU A 113 -3.33 20.89 -12.62
CA GLU A 113 -3.28 20.79 -14.08
C GLU A 113 -4.46 20.02 -14.67
N LEU A 114 -5.20 19.28 -13.83
CA LEU A 114 -6.31 18.42 -14.23
C LEU A 114 -7.61 18.79 -13.50
N LYS A 115 -7.80 20.07 -13.22
CA LYS A 115 -9.06 20.59 -12.67
C LYS A 115 -10.14 20.56 -13.72
N ASP A 116 -11.39 20.55 -13.26
CA ASP A 116 -12.59 20.67 -14.09
C ASP A 116 -12.78 19.52 -15.10
N ASN A 117 -12.42 18.30 -14.69
CA ASN A 117 -12.65 17.11 -15.50
C ASN A 117 -14.15 16.77 -15.55
N GLU A 118 -14.73 16.75 -16.76
CA GLU A 118 -16.11 16.33 -16.97
C GLU A 118 -16.31 14.83 -16.72
N LYS A 119 -15.30 14.02 -16.99
CA LYS A 119 -15.39 12.55 -16.85
C LYS A 119 -14.06 11.93 -16.45
N ILE A 120 -14.09 11.12 -15.38
CA ILE A 120 -12.96 10.34 -14.90
C ILE A 120 -13.26 8.85 -15.15
N LYS A 121 -12.42 8.17 -15.90
CA LYS A 121 -12.52 6.72 -16.14
C LYS A 121 -11.14 6.08 -16.02
N ALA A 122 -11.03 5.06 -15.15
CA ALA A 122 -9.81 4.26 -15.01
C ALA A 122 -9.75 3.14 -16.04
N GLU A 123 -8.55 2.67 -16.32
CA GLU A 123 -8.28 1.48 -17.15
C GLU A 123 -8.96 1.54 -18.53
N VAL A 124 -8.81 2.66 -19.23
CA VAL A 124 -9.37 2.84 -20.57
C VAL A 124 -8.46 2.20 -21.60
N PHE A 125 -9.03 1.31 -22.43
CA PHE A 125 -8.33 0.79 -23.60
C PHE A 125 -8.06 1.91 -24.61
N PHE A 126 -6.79 2.10 -24.96
CA PHE A 126 -6.37 2.92 -26.07
C PHE A 126 -6.40 2.05 -27.32
N ASN A 127 -7.44 2.18 -28.14
CA ASN A 127 -7.38 1.65 -29.50
C ASN A 127 -6.49 2.57 -30.35
N LYS A 128 -5.46 1.99 -30.94
CA LYS A 128 -4.76 2.60 -32.06
C LYS A 128 -5.61 2.51 -33.32
#